data_34f752caed99271e3038195dd0bb9d80
#
_entry.id   34f752caed99271e3038195dd0bb9d80
#
_cell.length_a   1.000
_cell.length_b   1.000
_cell.length_c   1.000
_cell.angle_alpha   90.00
_cell.angle_beta   90.00
_cell.angle_gamma   90.00
#
_symmetry.space_group_name_H-M   'P 1'
#
loop_
_entity.id
_entity.type
_entity.pdbx_description
1 polymer ?
#
loop_
_entity_poly.entity_id
_entity_poly.type
_entity_poly.pdbx_seq_one_letter_code
_entity_poly.pdbx_strand_id
1 'polypeptide(L)'
;MAVDYIPYIRKKVGHDEILSVSLAALIVNHEGKILLEKRRDNGLYSLPGGSIDLYETVIEGVKREVREETGLLLQNPILFQIRSGEKSIFRYPNGDVTHYVDLTFFEEVTAEDDDIKPEDQESLFLHFFSKEELPPQEEFLPNSYASVQKYLQGDFHVTID
;
A
#
# COMPACT_ATOMS: atom_id res chain seq x y z
N MET A 1 -6.61 3.72 21.08
CA MET A 1 -7.00 4.69 20.03
C MET A 1 -5.80 4.98 19.16
N ALA A 2 -5.93 4.74 17.86
CA ALA A 2 -4.87 5.08 16.91
C ALA A 2 -4.74 6.60 16.79
N VAL A 3 -3.52 7.07 16.58
CA VAL A 3 -3.22 8.48 16.31
C VAL A 3 -2.53 8.53 14.96
N ASP A 4 -3.11 9.27 14.03
CA ASP A 4 -2.53 9.49 12.70
C ASP A 4 -1.12 10.08 12.85
N TYR A 5 -0.13 9.21 12.65
CA TYR A 5 1.26 9.49 13.00
C TYR A 5 1.88 10.59 12.14
N ILE A 6 1.66 10.56 10.83
CA ILE A 6 2.35 11.51 9.93
C ILE A 6 1.95 12.96 10.23
N PRO A 7 0.67 13.34 10.27
CA PRO A 7 0.29 14.69 10.68
C PRO A 7 0.75 15.05 12.10
N TYR A 8 0.72 14.08 13.01
CA TYR A 8 1.17 14.29 14.39
C TYR A 8 2.65 14.67 14.45
N ILE A 9 3.53 13.89 13.82
CA ILE A 9 4.97 14.15 13.89
C ILE A 9 5.36 15.39 13.09
N ARG A 10 4.71 15.65 11.93
CA ARG A 10 4.97 16.84 11.12
C ARG A 10 4.70 18.15 11.86
N LYS A 11 3.72 18.19 12.74
CA LYS A 11 3.47 19.34 13.62
C LYS A 11 4.65 19.64 14.57
N LYS A 12 5.47 18.63 14.89
CA LYS A 12 6.60 18.76 15.80
C LYS A 12 7.90 19.07 15.09
N VAL A 13 8.14 18.47 13.93
CA VAL A 13 9.43 18.52 13.23
C VAL A 13 9.39 19.31 11.92
N GLY A 14 8.21 19.75 11.49
CA GLY A 14 8.06 20.47 10.22
C GLY A 14 8.45 19.59 9.02
N HIS A 15 9.36 20.09 8.19
CA HIS A 15 9.84 19.44 6.97
C HIS A 15 11.11 18.60 7.16
N ASP A 16 11.60 18.44 8.39
CA ASP A 16 12.76 17.57 8.65
C ASP A 16 12.48 16.15 8.20
N GLU A 17 13.51 15.43 7.77
CA GLU A 17 13.37 14.04 7.34
C GLU A 17 12.92 13.15 8.50
N ILE A 18 11.96 12.29 8.24
CA ILE A 18 11.43 11.34 9.23
C ILE A 18 11.57 9.91 8.74
N LEU A 19 11.62 8.98 9.67
CA LEU A 19 11.49 7.55 9.42
C LEU A 19 10.09 7.10 9.81
N SER A 20 9.42 6.33 8.98
CA SER A 20 8.10 5.78 9.26
C SER A 20 7.95 4.38 8.69
N VAL A 21 6.91 3.69 9.10
CA VAL A 21 6.53 2.39 8.57
C VAL A 21 5.31 2.57 7.66
N SER A 22 5.41 2.10 6.43
CA SER A 22 4.28 2.02 5.51
C SER A 22 3.78 0.58 5.40
N LEU A 23 2.50 0.44 5.20
CA LEU A 23 1.79 -0.83 5.12
C LEU A 23 1.06 -0.88 3.80
N ALA A 24 1.24 -1.95 3.04
CA ALA A 24 0.54 -2.17 1.79
C ALA A 24 -0.02 -3.58 1.73
N ALA A 25 -1.09 -3.77 0.96
CA ALA A 25 -1.69 -5.08 0.77
C ALA A 25 -1.74 -5.45 -0.71
N LEU A 26 -1.09 -6.55 -1.06
CA LEU A 26 -1.26 -7.20 -2.34
C LEU A 26 -2.48 -8.12 -2.24
N ILE A 27 -3.59 -7.64 -2.76
CA ILE A 27 -4.89 -8.30 -2.68
C ILE A 27 -5.18 -8.92 -4.04
N VAL A 28 -5.41 -10.22 -4.04
CA VAL A 28 -5.69 -11.00 -5.25
C VAL A 28 -7.05 -11.66 -5.10
N ASN A 29 -7.89 -11.56 -6.12
CA ASN A 29 -9.17 -12.27 -6.08
C ASN A 29 -9.05 -13.71 -6.58
N HIS A 30 -10.15 -14.46 -6.51
CA HIS A 30 -10.18 -15.88 -6.91
C HIS A 30 -9.91 -16.13 -8.40
N GLU A 31 -9.94 -15.08 -9.24
CA GLU A 31 -9.56 -15.14 -10.65
C GLU A 31 -8.08 -14.80 -10.88
N GLY A 32 -7.32 -14.58 -9.83
CA GLY A 32 -5.91 -14.17 -9.91
C GLY A 32 -5.69 -12.71 -10.30
N LYS A 33 -6.74 -11.89 -10.27
CA LYS A 33 -6.64 -10.45 -10.55
C LYS A 33 -6.14 -9.70 -9.33
N ILE A 34 -5.31 -8.69 -9.56
CA ILE A 34 -4.63 -7.90 -8.53
C ILE A 34 -5.35 -6.57 -8.37
N LEU A 35 -5.69 -6.21 -7.12
CA LEU A 35 -6.28 -4.92 -6.81
C LEU A 35 -5.23 -3.83 -6.81
N LEU A 36 -5.41 -2.85 -7.69
CA LEU A 36 -4.60 -1.63 -7.74
C LEU A 36 -5.49 -0.40 -7.56
N GLU A 37 -4.92 0.63 -6.95
CA GLU A 37 -5.50 1.96 -6.93
C GLU A 37 -4.75 2.89 -7.88
N LYS A 38 -5.46 3.81 -8.51
CA LYS A 38 -4.89 4.97 -9.18
C LYS A 38 -4.89 6.13 -8.17
N ARG A 39 -3.72 6.55 -7.74
CA ARG A 39 -3.58 7.59 -6.71
C ARG A 39 -4.00 8.97 -7.23
N ARG A 40 -4.73 9.71 -6.42
CA ARG A 40 -5.14 11.08 -6.75
C ARG A 40 -3.98 12.07 -6.64
N ASP A 41 -3.06 11.84 -5.70
CA ASP A 41 -1.97 12.79 -5.40
C ASP A 41 -0.89 12.85 -6.49
N ASN A 42 -0.54 11.74 -7.11
CA ASN A 42 0.53 11.67 -8.12
C ASN A 42 0.15 10.96 -9.43
N GLY A 43 -1.07 10.41 -9.51
CA GLY A 43 -1.55 9.71 -10.71
C GLY A 43 -0.87 8.36 -10.98
N LEU A 44 -0.12 7.82 -10.03
CA LEU A 44 0.52 6.52 -10.18
C LEU A 44 -0.38 5.39 -9.64
N TYR A 45 -0.14 4.18 -10.14
CA TYR A 45 -0.75 2.98 -9.60
C TYR A 45 0.03 2.47 -8.40
N SER A 46 -0.70 2.04 -7.38
CA SER A 46 -0.12 1.43 -6.19
C SER A 46 -1.02 0.34 -5.62
N LEU A 47 -0.44 -0.46 -4.73
CA LEU A 47 -1.22 -1.30 -3.84
C LEU A 47 -1.92 -0.43 -2.79
N PRO A 48 -3.13 -0.80 -2.35
CA PRO A 48 -3.77 -0.12 -1.23
C PRO A 48 -2.90 -0.17 0.03
N GLY A 49 -2.85 0.92 0.77
CA GLY A 49 -2.07 1.00 2.00
C GLY A 49 -1.77 2.42 2.43
N GLY A 50 -1.05 2.56 3.51
CA GLY A 50 -0.67 3.84 4.09
C GLY A 50 0.25 3.69 5.29
N SER A 51 0.47 4.75 6.03
CA SER A 51 1.36 4.75 7.19
C SER A 51 0.71 4.10 8.40
N ILE A 52 1.52 3.40 9.19
CA ILE A 52 1.08 2.90 10.49
C ILE A 52 0.80 4.08 11.43
N ASP A 53 -0.21 3.96 12.25
CA ASP A 53 -0.55 4.92 13.29
C ASP A 53 0.01 4.52 14.65
N LEU A 54 0.10 5.51 15.56
CA LEU A 54 0.50 5.22 16.92
C LEU A 54 -0.54 4.31 17.59
N TYR A 55 -0.03 3.38 18.41
CA TYR A 55 -0.82 2.43 19.22
C TYR A 55 -1.53 1.32 18.43
N GLU A 56 -1.30 1.17 17.14
CA GLU A 56 -1.81 0.02 16.39
C GLU A 56 -0.67 -0.96 16.03
N THR A 57 -1.02 -2.22 15.89
CA THR A 57 -0.11 -3.23 15.34
C THR A 57 -0.07 -3.11 13.81
N VAL A 58 0.95 -3.67 13.16
CA VAL A 58 1.04 -3.66 11.68
C VAL A 58 -0.16 -4.38 11.03
N ILE A 59 -0.71 -5.41 11.67
CA ILE A 59 -1.89 -6.12 11.17
C ILE A 59 -3.14 -5.24 11.28
N GLU A 60 -3.34 -4.57 12.41
CA GLU A 60 -4.44 -3.61 12.56
C GLU A 60 -4.32 -2.48 11.54
N GLY A 61 -3.12 -1.94 11.37
CA GLY A 61 -2.86 -0.86 10.42
C GLY A 61 -3.17 -1.23 8.97
N VAL A 62 -2.69 -2.38 8.48
CA VAL A 62 -2.97 -2.78 7.10
C VAL A 62 -4.46 -3.08 6.90
N LYS A 63 -5.13 -3.67 7.88
CA LYS A 63 -6.58 -3.90 7.81
C LYS A 63 -7.36 -2.58 7.79
N ARG A 64 -6.94 -1.59 8.60
CA ARG A 64 -7.55 -0.25 8.63
C ARG A 64 -7.39 0.45 7.28
N GLU A 65 -6.18 0.54 6.77
CA GLU A 65 -5.91 1.20 5.49
C GLU A 65 -6.70 0.57 4.35
N VAL A 66 -6.68 -0.76 4.23
CA VAL A 66 -7.44 -1.46 3.18
C VAL A 66 -8.94 -1.19 3.31
N ARG A 67 -9.50 -1.21 4.53
CA ARG A 67 -10.91 -0.90 4.72
C ARG A 67 -11.24 0.54 4.30
N GLU A 68 -10.42 1.51 4.72
CA GLU A 68 -10.65 2.93 4.40
C GLU A 68 -10.57 3.19 2.90
N GLU A 69 -9.57 2.64 2.23
CA GLU A 69 -9.34 2.87 0.80
C GLU A 69 -10.20 2.02 -0.12
N THR A 70 -10.62 0.83 0.30
CA THR A 70 -11.30 -0.13 -0.58
C THR A 70 -12.65 -0.60 -0.09
N GLY A 71 -12.94 -0.50 1.20
CA GLY A 71 -14.10 -1.10 1.85
C GLY A 71 -13.97 -2.60 2.11
N LEU A 72 -12.89 -3.23 1.68
CA LEU A 72 -12.66 -4.66 1.91
C LEU A 72 -12.17 -4.93 3.34
N LEU A 73 -12.59 -6.07 3.88
CA LEU A 73 -12.20 -6.52 5.22
C LEU A 73 -11.22 -7.70 5.09
N LEU A 74 -9.93 -7.44 5.27
CA LEU A 74 -8.93 -8.49 5.29
C LEU A 74 -9.11 -9.39 6.52
N GLN A 75 -9.00 -10.70 6.32
CA GLN A 75 -9.18 -11.69 7.40
C GLN A 75 -7.85 -12.11 7.99
N ASN A 76 -6.90 -12.50 7.14
CA ASN A 76 -5.61 -13.06 7.56
C ASN A 76 -4.48 -12.60 6.63
N PRO A 77 -4.14 -11.30 6.62
CA PRO A 77 -3.02 -10.83 5.80
C PRO A 77 -1.70 -11.44 6.26
N ILE A 78 -0.93 -11.95 5.31
CA ILE A 78 0.35 -12.63 5.57
C ILE A 78 1.47 -11.74 5.07
N LEU A 79 2.54 -11.57 5.87
CA LEU A 79 3.70 -10.82 5.46
C LEU A 79 4.30 -11.41 4.17
N PHE A 80 4.52 -10.56 3.19
CA PHE A 80 4.98 -10.94 1.85
C PHE A 80 6.35 -10.36 1.51
N GLN A 81 6.61 -9.11 1.89
CA GLN A 81 7.84 -8.41 1.58
C GLN A 81 8.10 -7.27 2.56
N ILE A 82 9.38 -7.05 2.90
CA ILE A 82 9.86 -5.85 3.61
C ILE A 82 10.88 -5.16 2.72
N ARG A 83 10.73 -3.85 2.54
CA ARG A 83 11.67 -3.01 1.77
C ARG A 83 12.04 -1.77 2.56
N SER A 84 13.28 -1.32 2.38
CA SER A 84 13.80 -0.12 3.04
C SER A 84 14.94 0.49 2.22
N GLY A 85 15.58 1.53 2.76
CA GLY A 85 16.72 2.17 2.11
C GLY A 85 16.32 3.18 1.04
N GLU A 86 17.26 3.49 0.13
CA GLU A 86 17.10 4.59 -0.83
C GLU A 86 15.84 4.47 -1.72
N LYS A 87 15.46 3.26 -2.09
CA LYS A 87 14.29 3.02 -2.96
C LYS A 87 12.96 3.22 -2.23
N SER A 88 12.99 3.34 -0.91
CA SER A 88 11.82 3.57 -0.06
C SER A 88 11.78 4.98 0.51
N ILE A 89 12.54 5.92 -0.06
CA ILE A 89 12.49 7.34 0.29
C ILE A 89 11.43 8.02 -0.58
N PHE A 90 10.46 8.63 0.07
CA PHE A 90 9.40 9.38 -0.59
C PHE A 90 9.63 10.89 -0.40
N ARG A 91 9.71 11.62 -1.52
CA ARG A 91 9.89 13.07 -1.54
C ARG A 91 8.60 13.72 -2.03
N TYR A 92 7.92 14.41 -1.13
CA TYR A 92 6.65 15.06 -1.41
C TYR A 92 6.84 16.44 -2.04
N PRO A 93 5.88 16.92 -2.87
CA PRO A 93 5.98 18.23 -3.51
C PRO A 93 6.08 19.41 -2.54
N ASN A 94 5.56 19.26 -1.30
CA ASN A 94 5.62 20.28 -0.26
C ASN A 94 6.99 20.39 0.46
N GLY A 95 7.97 19.55 0.07
CA GLY A 95 9.30 19.50 0.66
C GLY A 95 9.47 18.46 1.76
N ASP A 96 8.43 17.76 2.15
CA ASP A 96 8.52 16.65 3.11
C ASP A 96 9.33 15.49 2.52
N VAL A 97 10.16 14.88 3.35
CA VAL A 97 10.90 13.67 3.00
C VAL A 97 10.64 12.62 4.09
N THR A 98 10.17 11.45 3.65
CA THR A 98 9.96 10.32 4.56
C THR A 98 10.73 9.11 4.06
N HIS A 99 11.54 8.54 4.95
CA HIS A 99 12.20 7.26 4.74
C HIS A 99 11.26 6.18 5.27
N TYR A 100 10.79 5.30 4.39
CA TYR A 100 9.88 4.24 4.79
C TYR A 100 10.59 2.91 5.01
N VAL A 101 10.13 2.17 6.02
CA VAL A 101 10.24 0.72 6.04
C VAL A 101 8.89 0.22 5.55
N ASP A 102 8.85 -0.33 4.35
CA ASP A 102 7.63 -0.78 3.69
C ASP A 102 7.36 -2.24 4.00
N LEU A 103 6.21 -2.54 4.59
CA LEU A 103 5.72 -3.90 4.80
C LEU A 103 4.57 -4.15 3.85
N THR A 104 4.74 -5.11 2.94
CA THR A 104 3.67 -5.57 2.05
C THR A 104 3.11 -6.89 2.56
N PHE A 105 1.80 -6.95 2.70
CA PHE A 105 1.05 -8.15 3.09
C PHE A 105 0.32 -8.72 1.88
N PHE A 106 0.06 -10.01 1.91
CA PHE A 106 -0.69 -10.73 0.87
C PHE A 106 -1.95 -11.34 1.46
N GLU A 107 -3.06 -11.21 0.74
CA GLU A 107 -4.28 -11.97 1.01
C GLU A 107 -5.05 -12.22 -0.27
N GLU A 108 -5.55 -13.45 -0.41
CA GLU A 108 -6.49 -13.82 -1.46
C GLU A 108 -7.91 -13.59 -0.95
N VAL A 109 -8.74 -12.93 -1.74
CA VAL A 109 -10.12 -12.56 -1.39
C VAL A 109 -11.12 -13.07 -2.44
N THR A 110 -12.40 -13.09 -2.09
CA THR A 110 -13.48 -13.44 -3.01
C THR A 110 -14.24 -12.21 -3.50
N ALA A 111 -13.53 -11.08 -3.68
CA ALA A 111 -14.11 -9.80 -4.07
C ALA A 111 -13.95 -9.53 -5.57
N GLU A 112 -14.81 -8.65 -6.08
CA GLU A 112 -14.78 -8.10 -7.42
C GLU A 112 -14.91 -6.57 -7.35
N ASP A 113 -14.80 -5.88 -8.49
CA ASP A 113 -14.87 -4.41 -8.54
C ASP A 113 -16.14 -3.85 -7.89
N ASP A 114 -17.26 -4.52 -8.02
CA ASP A 114 -18.54 -4.09 -7.44
C ASP A 114 -18.55 -4.11 -5.90
N ASP A 115 -17.63 -4.86 -5.29
CA ASP A 115 -17.49 -4.93 -3.84
C ASP A 115 -16.62 -3.79 -3.27
N ILE A 116 -15.95 -3.02 -4.14
CA ILE A 116 -15.09 -1.91 -3.74
C ILE A 116 -15.96 -0.72 -3.35
N LYS A 117 -15.86 -0.34 -2.08
CA LYS A 117 -16.63 0.78 -1.49
C LYS A 117 -15.74 1.59 -0.55
N PRO A 118 -14.86 2.44 -1.10
CA PRO A 118 -13.93 3.23 -0.28
C PRO A 118 -14.66 4.15 0.70
N GLU A 119 -14.09 4.30 1.88
CA GLU A 119 -14.54 5.26 2.88
C GLU A 119 -13.90 6.64 2.69
N ASP A 120 -12.76 6.68 2.01
CA ASP A 120 -12.03 7.92 1.69
C ASP A 120 -12.07 8.24 0.18
N GLN A 121 -11.36 9.30 -0.22
CA GLN A 121 -11.28 9.77 -1.61
C GLN A 121 -9.83 9.92 -2.10
N GLU A 122 -8.92 9.14 -1.54
CA GLU A 122 -7.49 9.21 -1.89
C GLU A 122 -7.19 8.63 -3.26
N SER A 123 -8.06 7.75 -3.74
CA SER A 123 -7.94 7.10 -5.05
C SER A 123 -8.83 7.75 -6.10
N LEU A 124 -8.33 7.88 -7.32
CA LEU A 124 -9.14 8.23 -8.50
C LEU A 124 -10.07 7.07 -8.85
N PHE A 125 -9.56 5.86 -8.82
CA PHE A 125 -10.33 4.63 -8.93
C PHE A 125 -9.53 3.44 -8.39
N LEU A 126 -10.24 2.32 -8.17
CA LEU A 126 -9.68 1.03 -7.82
C LEU A 126 -10.26 -0.03 -8.78
N HIS A 127 -9.43 -0.99 -9.16
CA HIS A 127 -9.83 -2.04 -10.09
C HIS A 127 -8.99 -3.29 -9.86
N PHE A 128 -9.61 -4.46 -10.04
CA PHE A 128 -8.90 -5.74 -10.09
C PHE A 128 -8.39 -5.97 -11.51
N PHE A 129 -7.08 -5.90 -11.69
CA PHE A 129 -6.40 -6.07 -12.98
C PHE A 129 -6.00 -7.52 -13.19
N SER A 130 -6.32 -8.07 -14.37
CA SER A 130 -5.68 -9.30 -14.83
C SER A 130 -4.21 -9.01 -15.20
N LYS A 131 -3.39 -10.05 -15.29
CA LYS A 131 -1.99 -9.92 -15.67
C LYS A 131 -1.81 -9.17 -17.01
N GLU A 132 -2.71 -9.42 -17.96
CA GLU A 132 -2.68 -8.83 -19.31
C GLU A 132 -3.09 -7.35 -19.32
N GLU A 133 -3.83 -6.91 -18.31
CA GLU A 133 -4.34 -5.55 -18.18
C GLU A 133 -3.44 -4.64 -17.33
N LEU A 134 -2.39 -5.20 -16.70
CA LEU A 134 -1.54 -4.42 -15.80
C LEU A 134 -0.93 -3.21 -16.51
N PRO A 135 -0.90 -2.05 -15.83
CA PRO A 135 -0.22 -0.87 -16.35
C PRO A 135 1.28 -1.12 -16.55
N PRO A 136 1.93 -0.34 -17.43
CA PRO A 136 3.38 -0.43 -17.59
C PRO A 136 4.12 0.04 -16.34
N GLN A 137 5.37 -0.42 -16.18
CA GLN A 137 6.19 -0.17 -14.99
C GLN A 137 6.28 1.31 -14.61
N GLU A 138 6.43 2.18 -15.59
CA GLU A 138 6.57 3.63 -15.39
C GLU A 138 5.35 4.32 -14.81
N GLU A 139 4.20 3.65 -14.84
CA GLU A 139 2.96 4.15 -14.23
C GLU A 139 2.76 3.68 -12.79
N PHE A 140 3.67 2.87 -12.25
CA PHE A 140 3.59 2.36 -10.88
C PHE A 140 4.47 3.13 -9.90
N LEU A 141 4.06 3.13 -8.64
CA LEU A 141 5.01 3.33 -7.54
C LEU A 141 6.02 2.15 -7.54
N PRO A 142 7.34 2.42 -7.41
CA PRO A 142 8.37 1.37 -7.56
C PRO A 142 8.18 0.17 -6.64
N ASN A 143 7.86 0.39 -5.36
CA ASN A 143 7.68 -0.70 -4.40
C ASN A 143 6.43 -1.55 -4.72
N SER A 144 5.35 -0.91 -5.17
CA SER A 144 4.14 -1.62 -5.61
C SER A 144 4.41 -2.48 -6.84
N TYR A 145 5.12 -1.94 -7.82
CA TYR A 145 5.52 -2.70 -9.01
C TYR A 145 6.35 -3.94 -8.62
N ALA A 146 7.35 -3.76 -7.76
CA ALA A 146 8.19 -4.86 -7.32
C ALA A 146 7.39 -5.98 -6.62
N SER A 147 6.42 -5.63 -5.78
CA SER A 147 5.56 -6.60 -5.12
C SER A 147 4.67 -7.36 -6.10
N VAL A 148 4.11 -6.65 -7.09
CA VAL A 148 3.32 -7.27 -8.16
C VAL A 148 4.17 -8.25 -8.97
N GLN A 149 5.39 -7.86 -9.36
CA GLN A 149 6.30 -8.75 -10.11
C GLN A 149 6.68 -9.99 -9.31
N LYS A 150 6.96 -9.83 -8.01
CA LYS A 150 7.24 -10.95 -7.10
C LYS A 150 6.08 -11.95 -7.08
N TYR A 151 4.85 -11.48 -6.99
CA TYR A 151 3.65 -12.32 -7.05
C TYR A 151 3.54 -13.06 -8.39
N LEU A 152 3.72 -12.34 -9.51
CA LEU A 152 3.61 -12.93 -10.85
C LEU A 152 4.69 -13.98 -11.13
N GLN A 153 5.83 -13.90 -10.47
CA GLN A 153 6.90 -14.90 -10.54
C GLN A 153 6.62 -16.13 -9.66
N GLY A 154 5.54 -16.12 -8.89
CA GLY A 154 5.19 -17.23 -7.98
C GLY A 154 6.10 -17.32 -6.75
N ASP A 155 6.78 -16.24 -6.39
CA ASP A 155 7.62 -16.18 -5.20
C ASP A 155 6.78 -15.77 -3.99
N PHE A 156 6.49 -16.72 -3.11
CA PHE A 156 5.73 -16.51 -1.87
C PHE A 156 6.60 -16.55 -0.61
N HIS A 157 7.91 -16.67 -0.75
CA HIS A 157 8.80 -16.52 0.39
C HIS A 157 8.85 -15.05 0.82
N VAL A 158 8.91 -14.79 2.12
CA VAL A 158 9.12 -13.42 2.60
C VAL A 158 10.52 -12.96 2.18
N THR A 159 10.59 -11.84 1.46
CA THR A 159 11.86 -11.22 1.08
C THR A 159 12.07 -9.93 1.85
N ILE A 160 13.33 -9.64 2.17
CA ILE A 160 13.75 -8.43 2.85
C ILE A 160 14.83 -7.77 1.99
N ASP A 161 14.57 -6.56 1.53
CA ASP A 161 15.47 -5.76 0.66
C ASP A 161 15.91 -4.47 1.35
#